data_9369c3e9b7e4decea9abdf4132c0a796
#
_entry.id   9369c3e9b7e4decea9abdf4132c0a796
#
_cell.length_a   1.000
_cell.length_b   1.000
_cell.length_c   1.000
_cell.angle_alpha   90.00
_cell.angle_beta   90.00
_cell.angle_gamma   90.00
#
_symmetry.space_group_name_H-M   'P 1'
#
loop_
_entity.id
_entity.type
_entity.pdbx_description
1 polymer ?
#
loop_
_entity_poly.entity_id
_entity_poly.type
_entity_poly.pdbx_seq_one_letter_code
_entity_poly.pdbx_strand_id
1 'polypeptide(L)'
;MTFNIEKCNQLLKNPPPPTTLRVFFWLALNQHEQTGFVRTTRKYLAQMLNTDVKTLYRALQWLQNNYLVHRKRCKGYFEFMVSPYFVEWGSDKQARLDEWNNRWAQHWKLKRRKK
;
A
#
# COMPACT_ATOMS: atom_id res chain seq x y z
N MET A 1 -1.64 16.10 -2.28
CA MET A 1 -0.81 14.93 -1.90
C MET A 1 0.60 15.37 -1.62
N THR A 2 1.14 14.97 -0.49
CA THR A 2 2.49 15.36 -0.06
C THR A 2 3.26 14.13 0.38
N PHE A 3 4.46 13.94 -0.18
CA PHE A 3 5.36 12.86 0.24
C PHE A 3 6.20 13.30 1.44
N ASN A 4 6.42 12.38 2.37
CA ASN A 4 7.38 12.61 3.45
C ASN A 4 8.79 12.48 2.87
N ILE A 5 9.51 13.59 2.79
CA ILE A 5 10.82 13.66 2.13
C ILE A 5 11.84 12.74 2.81
N GLU A 6 11.88 12.77 4.13
CA GLU A 6 12.84 11.94 4.89
C GLU A 6 12.61 10.44 4.67
N LYS A 7 11.34 10.00 4.78
CA LYS A 7 10.97 8.59 4.55
C LYS A 7 11.27 8.15 3.13
N CYS A 8 10.95 8.98 2.15
CA CYS A 8 11.20 8.66 0.74
C CYS A 8 12.70 8.62 0.44
N ASN A 9 13.50 9.49 1.04
CA ASN A 9 14.95 9.47 0.90
C ASN A 9 15.56 8.20 1.50
N GLN A 10 15.05 7.74 2.64
CA GLN A 10 15.48 6.47 3.24
C GLN A 10 15.18 5.30 2.30
N LEU A 11 14.01 5.31 1.66
CA LEU A 11 13.63 4.29 0.70
C LEU A 11 14.57 4.29 -0.52
N LEU A 12 14.97 5.46 -0.99
CA LEU A 12 15.87 5.58 -2.14
C LEU A 12 17.30 5.14 -1.84
N LYS A 13 17.74 5.15 -0.58
CA LYS A 13 19.06 4.65 -0.20
C LYS A 13 19.19 3.13 -0.35
N ASN A 14 18.10 2.40 -0.09
CA ASN A 14 18.02 0.95 -0.26
C ASN A 14 16.76 0.63 -1.04
N PRO A 15 16.75 0.95 -2.36
CA PRO A 15 15.52 0.86 -3.12
C PRO A 15 15.10 -0.58 -3.36
N PRO A 16 13.77 -0.83 -3.36
CA PRO A 16 13.25 -2.11 -3.83
C PRO A 16 13.45 -2.26 -5.33
N PRO A 17 13.15 -3.44 -5.91
CA PRO A 17 13.16 -3.60 -7.35
C PRO A 17 12.30 -2.55 -8.06
N PRO A 18 12.66 -2.14 -9.30
CA PRO A 18 11.95 -1.06 -10.01
C PRO A 18 10.44 -1.26 -10.13
N THR A 19 9.98 -2.49 -10.37
CA THR A 19 8.55 -2.78 -10.45
C THR A 19 7.84 -2.50 -9.14
N THR A 20 8.49 -2.79 -8.00
CA THR A 20 7.93 -2.53 -6.67
C THR A 20 7.72 -1.03 -6.44
N LEU A 21 8.68 -0.19 -6.82
CA LEU A 21 8.53 1.27 -6.77
C LEU A 21 7.37 1.75 -7.64
N ARG A 22 7.25 1.21 -8.85
CA ARG A 22 6.15 1.57 -9.77
C ARG A 22 4.79 1.24 -9.15
N VAL A 23 4.67 0.08 -8.53
CA VAL A 23 3.43 -0.34 -7.84
C VAL A 23 3.11 0.64 -6.71
N PHE A 24 4.09 0.95 -5.89
CA PHE A 24 3.92 1.88 -4.76
C PHE A 24 3.43 3.26 -5.24
N PHE A 25 4.09 3.83 -6.24
CA PHE A 25 3.71 5.15 -6.75
C PHE A 25 2.34 5.13 -7.42
N TRP A 26 2.01 4.06 -8.16
CA TRP A 26 0.68 3.95 -8.76
C TRP A 26 -0.42 3.94 -7.68
N LEU A 27 -0.21 3.15 -6.64
CA LEU A 27 -1.17 3.10 -5.51
C LEU A 27 -1.27 4.45 -4.81
N ALA A 28 -0.13 5.10 -4.56
CA ALA A 28 -0.12 6.41 -3.92
C ALA A 28 -0.89 7.46 -4.73
N LEU A 29 -0.70 7.45 -6.05
CA LEU A 29 -1.34 8.42 -6.95
C LEU A 29 -2.83 8.16 -7.17
N ASN A 30 -3.29 6.94 -6.97
CA ASN A 30 -4.67 6.54 -7.26
C ASN A 30 -5.51 6.32 -6.00
N GLN A 31 -5.07 6.82 -4.86
CA GLN A 31 -5.87 6.79 -3.64
C GLN A 31 -7.13 7.64 -3.80
N HIS A 32 -8.24 7.10 -3.30
CA HIS A 32 -9.48 7.85 -3.28
C HIS A 32 -9.38 9.00 -2.28
N GLU A 33 -9.74 10.21 -2.70
CA GLU A 33 -9.58 11.42 -1.87
C GLU A 33 -10.27 11.33 -0.51
N GLN A 34 -11.47 10.75 -0.47
CA GLN A 34 -12.26 10.69 0.75
C GLN A 34 -11.86 9.54 1.66
N THR A 35 -11.61 8.35 1.07
CA THR A 35 -11.35 7.15 1.86
C THR A 35 -9.86 6.89 2.10
N GLY A 36 -9.00 7.35 1.21
CA GLY A 36 -7.58 7.06 1.25
C GLY A 36 -7.21 5.65 0.79
N PHE A 37 -8.16 4.91 0.24
CA PHE A 37 -7.94 3.54 -0.22
C PHE A 37 -7.91 3.44 -1.74
N VAL A 38 -7.27 2.38 -2.24
CA VAL A 38 -7.37 1.96 -3.63
C VAL A 38 -8.06 0.61 -3.66
N ARG A 39 -9.20 0.52 -4.33
CA ARG A 39 -9.94 -0.73 -4.51
C ARG A 39 -9.79 -1.19 -5.94
N THR A 40 -9.15 -2.34 -6.14
CA THR A 40 -8.88 -2.86 -7.47
C THR A 40 -8.57 -4.35 -7.42
N THR A 41 -8.46 -4.98 -8.59
CA THR A 41 -8.05 -6.37 -8.71
C THR A 41 -6.57 -6.46 -9.08
N ARG A 42 -5.93 -7.59 -8.77
CA ARG A 42 -4.55 -7.82 -9.19
C ARG A 42 -4.43 -7.82 -10.71
N LYS A 43 -5.43 -8.38 -11.40
CA LYS A 43 -5.45 -8.43 -12.86
C LYS A 43 -5.46 -7.02 -13.48
N TYR A 44 -6.33 -6.15 -12.99
CA TYR A 44 -6.40 -4.77 -13.47
C TYR A 44 -5.10 -4.02 -13.19
N LEU A 45 -4.59 -4.14 -11.97
CA LEU A 45 -3.36 -3.47 -11.57
C LEU A 45 -2.17 -3.94 -12.41
N ALA A 46 -2.07 -5.25 -12.68
CA ALA A 46 -1.02 -5.80 -13.53
C ALA A 46 -1.11 -5.25 -14.96
N GLN A 47 -2.32 -5.12 -15.49
CA GLN A 47 -2.55 -4.53 -16.82
C GLN A 47 -2.11 -3.06 -16.86
N MET A 48 -2.50 -2.29 -15.86
CA MET A 48 -2.17 -0.86 -15.80
C MET A 48 -0.67 -0.62 -15.68
N LEU A 49 0.05 -1.52 -15.03
CA LEU A 49 1.49 -1.40 -14.83
C LEU A 49 2.30 -2.19 -15.87
N ASN A 50 1.62 -2.82 -16.81
CA ASN A 50 2.25 -3.64 -17.85
C ASN A 50 3.23 -4.65 -17.27
N THR A 51 2.74 -5.44 -16.31
CA THR A 51 3.52 -6.49 -15.66
C THR A 51 2.66 -7.74 -15.51
N ASP A 52 3.27 -8.88 -15.25
CA ASP A 52 2.52 -10.10 -14.99
C ASP A 52 2.05 -10.15 -13.53
N VAL A 53 1.02 -10.98 -13.28
CA VAL A 53 0.41 -11.08 -11.95
C VAL A 53 1.39 -11.60 -10.90
N LYS A 54 2.30 -12.50 -11.29
CA LYS A 54 3.28 -13.09 -10.38
C LYS A 54 4.29 -12.04 -9.90
N THR A 55 4.80 -11.23 -10.82
CA THR A 55 5.71 -10.11 -10.50
C THR A 55 5.02 -9.08 -9.62
N LEU A 56 3.77 -8.76 -9.96
CA LEU A 56 2.95 -7.86 -9.15
C LEU A 56 2.76 -8.39 -7.73
N TYR A 57 2.45 -9.68 -7.59
CA TYR A 57 2.26 -10.31 -6.28
C TYR A 57 3.51 -10.16 -5.41
N ARG A 58 4.69 -10.40 -5.98
CA ARG A 58 5.97 -10.24 -5.26
C ARG A 58 6.19 -8.80 -4.83
N ALA A 59 5.86 -7.84 -5.69
CA ALA A 59 5.97 -6.42 -5.38
C ALA A 59 5.05 -6.02 -4.23
N LEU A 60 3.80 -6.46 -4.26
CA LEU A 60 2.83 -6.19 -3.20
C LEU A 60 3.25 -6.84 -1.88
N GLN A 61 3.80 -8.05 -1.93
CA GLN A 61 4.30 -8.74 -0.75
C GLN A 61 5.47 -7.98 -0.11
N TRP A 62 6.40 -7.50 -0.93
CA TRP A 62 7.51 -6.68 -0.45
C TRP A 62 7.02 -5.40 0.23
N LEU A 63 6.07 -4.70 -0.41
CA LEU A 63 5.51 -3.46 0.13
C LEU A 63 4.80 -3.71 1.47
N GLN A 64 4.05 -4.80 1.58
CA GLN A 64 3.36 -5.14 2.82
C GLN A 64 4.35 -5.54 3.92
N ASN A 65 5.37 -6.34 3.59
CA ASN A 65 6.37 -6.77 4.56
C ASN A 65 7.21 -5.62 5.10
N ASN A 66 7.33 -4.54 4.34
CA ASN A 66 8.09 -3.35 4.73
C ASN A 66 7.20 -2.18 5.20
N TYR A 67 5.92 -2.44 5.44
CA TYR A 67 4.96 -1.48 6.00
C TYR A 67 4.74 -0.22 5.13
N LEU A 68 4.86 -0.36 3.81
CA LEU A 68 4.54 0.73 2.89
C LEU A 68 3.08 0.68 2.41
N VAL A 69 2.53 -0.53 2.29
CA VAL A 69 1.16 -0.75 1.82
C VAL A 69 0.52 -1.84 2.67
N HIS A 70 -0.72 -1.66 3.06
CA HIS A 70 -1.54 -2.72 3.67
C HIS A 70 -2.56 -3.20 2.64
N ARG A 71 -2.66 -4.51 2.48
CA ARG A 71 -3.59 -5.16 1.56
C ARG A 71 -4.68 -5.88 2.34
N LYS A 72 -5.93 -5.57 2.02
CA LYS A 72 -7.08 -6.25 2.60
C LYS A 72 -7.85 -6.96 1.48
N ARG A 73 -8.06 -8.27 1.64
CA ARG A 73 -8.84 -9.04 0.68
C ARG A 73 -10.33 -8.79 0.93
N CYS A 74 -11.03 -8.39 -0.13
CA CYS A 74 -12.47 -8.20 -0.12
C CYS A 74 -13.10 -9.16 -1.12
N LYS A 75 -14.44 -9.21 -1.15
CA LYS A 75 -15.13 -10.09 -2.07
C LYS A 75 -15.00 -9.57 -3.50
N GLY A 76 -14.20 -10.26 -4.32
CA GLY A 76 -13.99 -9.92 -5.73
C GLY A 76 -12.94 -8.86 -6.01
N TYR A 77 -12.31 -8.27 -4.98
CA TYR A 77 -11.28 -7.23 -5.16
C TYR A 77 -10.39 -7.14 -3.93
N PHE A 78 -9.35 -6.31 -4.04
CA PHE A 78 -8.48 -5.95 -2.91
C PHE A 78 -8.62 -4.48 -2.59
N GLU A 79 -8.48 -4.16 -1.31
CA GLU A 79 -8.43 -2.78 -0.83
C GLU A 79 -7.02 -2.52 -0.32
N PHE A 80 -6.32 -1.58 -0.96
CA PHE A 80 -4.97 -1.22 -0.61
C PHE A 80 -4.96 0.11 0.13
N MET A 81 -4.18 0.19 1.19
CA MET A 81 -3.92 1.43 1.89
C MET A 81 -2.42 1.71 1.86
N VAL A 82 -2.05 2.88 1.37
CA VAL A 82 -0.66 3.32 1.36
C VAL A 82 -0.35 3.96 2.71
N SER A 83 0.86 3.72 3.23
CA SER A 83 1.26 4.24 4.53
C SER A 83 1.14 5.77 4.60
N PRO A 84 0.36 6.30 5.54
CA PRO A 84 0.26 7.75 5.73
C PRO A 84 1.54 8.37 6.31
N TYR A 85 2.49 7.55 6.74
CA TYR A 85 3.82 8.02 7.15
C TYR A 85 4.69 8.38 5.94
N PHE A 86 4.41 7.82 4.77
CA PHE A 86 5.13 8.11 3.52
C PHE A 86 4.43 9.14 2.66
N VAL A 87 3.09 9.10 2.62
CA VAL A 87 2.29 9.94 1.73
C VAL A 87 1.12 10.52 2.49
N GLU A 88 1.05 11.84 2.58
CA GLU A 88 -0.09 12.55 3.15
C GLU A 88 -1.08 12.87 2.03
N TRP A 89 -2.35 12.53 2.25
CA TRP A 89 -3.41 12.78 1.29
C TRP A 89 -4.64 13.29 2.01
N GLY A 90 -5.16 14.44 1.56
CA GLY A 90 -6.38 15.01 2.11
C GLY A 90 -6.17 15.72 3.44
N SER A 91 -7.29 16.02 4.12
CA SER A 91 -7.31 16.92 5.27
C SER A 91 -7.24 16.23 6.63
N ASP A 92 -7.59 14.95 6.73
CA ASP A 92 -7.66 14.28 8.03
C ASP A 92 -6.52 13.28 8.23
N LYS A 93 -5.35 13.83 8.55
CA LYS A 93 -4.16 13.03 8.80
C LYS A 93 -4.33 12.08 9.98
N GLN A 94 -4.95 12.53 11.07
CA GLN A 94 -5.08 11.70 12.27
C GLN A 94 -5.99 10.50 12.04
N ALA A 95 -7.12 10.69 11.36
CA ALA A 95 -8.01 9.58 11.03
C ALA A 95 -7.32 8.52 10.17
N ARG A 96 -6.47 8.93 9.24
CA ARG A 96 -5.71 8.01 8.39
C ARG A 96 -4.66 7.25 9.18
N LEU A 97 -3.96 7.91 10.08
CA LEU A 97 -2.99 7.25 10.96
C LEU A 97 -3.68 6.22 11.85
N ASP A 98 -4.83 6.58 12.42
CA ASP A 98 -5.61 5.67 13.26
C ASP A 98 -6.08 4.44 12.48
N GLU A 99 -6.59 4.65 11.26
CA GLU A 99 -7.01 3.55 10.39
C GLU A 99 -5.84 2.63 10.01
N TRP A 100 -4.69 3.20 9.66
CA TRP A 100 -3.49 2.45 9.34
C TRP A 100 -3.05 1.58 10.52
N ASN A 101 -2.96 2.17 11.70
CA ASN A 101 -2.55 1.44 12.90
C ASN A 101 -3.55 0.35 13.27
N ASN A 102 -4.85 0.63 13.11
CA ASN A 102 -5.91 -0.35 13.37
C ASN A 102 -5.84 -1.54 12.41
N ARG A 103 -5.58 -1.29 11.12
CA ARG A 103 -5.44 -2.36 10.12
C ARG A 103 -4.28 -3.30 10.45
N TRP A 104 -3.14 -2.74 10.85
CA TRP A 104 -1.99 -3.57 11.22
C TRP A 104 -2.24 -4.33 12.53
N ALA A 105 -2.91 -3.72 13.50
CA ALA A 105 -3.28 -4.41 14.72
C ALA A 105 -4.16 -5.62 14.43
N GLN A 106 -5.18 -5.47 13.57
CA GLN A 106 -6.05 -6.56 13.15
C GLN A 106 -5.29 -7.62 12.35
N HIS A 107 -4.39 -7.21 11.45
CA HIS A 107 -3.56 -8.09 10.66
C HIS A 107 -2.74 -9.03 11.55
N TRP A 108 -2.05 -8.50 12.55
CA TRP A 108 -1.25 -9.30 13.47
C TRP A 108 -2.11 -10.19 14.39
N LYS A 109 -3.28 -9.72 14.78
CA LYS A 109 -4.23 -10.49 15.56
C LYS A 109 -4.71 -11.72 14.79
N LEU A 110 -5.05 -11.56 13.51
CA LEU A 110 -5.44 -12.66 12.64
C LEU A 110 -4.31 -13.67 12.43
N LYS A 111 -3.09 -13.20 12.22
CA LYS A 111 -1.91 -14.08 12.09
C LYS A 111 -1.69 -14.92 13.34
N ARG A 112 -1.85 -14.34 14.52
CA ARG A 112 -1.72 -15.08 15.79
C ARG A 112 -2.78 -16.17 15.95
N ARG A 113 -3.99 -15.92 15.46
CA ARG A 113 -5.09 -16.90 15.52
C ARG A 113 -4.87 -18.10 14.60
N LYS A 114 -4.10 -17.96 13.54
CA LYS A 114 -3.82 -19.01 12.58
C LYS A 114 -2.71 -19.97 13.03
N LYS A 115 -2.10 -19.68 14.13
CA LYS A 115 -1.14 -20.58 14.77
C LYS A 115 -1.90 -21.51 15.73
#